data_794a2e5bf70abc29a2e468d02bfdc507
#
_entry.id   794a2e5bf70abc29a2e468d02bfdc507
#
_cell.length_a   1.000
_cell.length_b   1.000
_cell.length_c   1.000
_cell.angle_alpha   90.00
_cell.angle_beta   90.00
_cell.angle_gamma   90.00
#
_symmetry.space_group_name_H-M   'P 1'
#
loop_
_entity.id
_entity.type
_entity.pdbx_description
1 polymer ?
#
loop_
_entity_poly.entity_id
_entity_poly.type
_entity_poly.pdbx_seq_one_letter_code
_entity_poly.pdbx_strand_id
1 'polypeptide(L)'
;GKDGKLFTCHKFRSMTVKHSGSSVSVAGDSRITPFGAKLRHYKIDELPELWDVLIGNMSFVGPRPDVPGYADKLEGDDRDVLKLRPGITGPATLKYRLEDEMISEYVAKKQAEGDKRPMQEIATEYNDKVIYPDKVRLNCYYYRHYSFWKDIEMIFATVLGFKVKFAGEEV
;
A
#
# COMPACT_ATOMS: atom_id res chain seq x y z
N GLY A 1 -3.48 -6.38 10.88
CA GLY A 1 -4.06 -7.64 10.43
C GLY A 1 -5.56 -7.72 10.69
N LYS A 2 -6.18 -8.85 10.35
CA LYS A 2 -7.62 -9.06 10.56
C LYS A 2 -8.01 -8.79 12.01
N ASP A 3 -9.16 -8.15 12.21
CA ASP A 3 -9.70 -7.73 13.51
C ASP A 3 -8.75 -6.83 14.32
N GLY A 4 -7.83 -6.14 13.62
CA GLY A 4 -6.83 -5.26 14.24
C GLY A 4 -5.68 -6.00 14.96
N LYS A 5 -5.58 -7.32 14.83
CA LYS A 5 -4.49 -8.10 15.45
C LYS A 5 -3.18 -7.86 14.72
N LEU A 6 -2.15 -7.48 15.45
CA LEU A 6 -0.81 -7.32 14.88
C LEU A 6 -0.21 -8.68 14.51
N PHE A 7 0.51 -8.71 13.39
CA PHE A 7 1.32 -9.85 12.96
C PHE A 7 2.65 -9.35 12.39
N THR A 8 3.62 -10.24 12.26
CA THR A 8 4.89 -9.92 11.60
C THR A 8 4.73 -10.17 10.11
N CYS A 9 4.85 -9.11 9.31
CA CYS A 9 4.86 -9.19 7.84
C CYS A 9 6.30 -9.42 7.37
N HIS A 10 6.52 -10.46 6.58
CA HIS A 10 7.84 -10.83 6.09
C HIS A 10 8.15 -10.19 4.73
N LYS A 11 9.29 -9.51 4.64
CA LYS A 11 9.76 -8.88 3.39
C LYS A 11 11.27 -9.04 3.23
N PHE A 12 11.74 -9.05 1.98
CA PHE A 12 13.17 -8.88 1.77
C PHE A 12 13.60 -7.47 2.11
N ARG A 13 14.79 -7.35 2.68
CA ARG A 13 15.33 -6.06 3.09
C ARG A 13 15.69 -5.22 1.86
N SER A 14 15.02 -4.11 1.67
CA SER A 14 15.26 -3.14 0.61
C SER A 14 15.85 -1.81 1.11
N MET A 15 15.89 -1.61 2.45
CA MET A 15 16.38 -0.39 3.08
C MET A 15 17.56 -0.65 4.01
N THR A 16 18.31 0.42 4.34
CA THR A 16 19.40 0.39 5.32
C THR A 16 18.90 0.07 6.73
N VAL A 17 19.73 -0.57 7.55
CA VAL A 17 19.33 -1.03 8.91
C VAL A 17 19.20 0.12 9.89
N LYS A 18 20.04 1.15 9.75
CA LYS A 18 20.07 2.31 10.65
C LYS A 18 19.33 3.47 10.02
N HIS A 19 18.05 3.59 10.29
CA HIS A 19 17.28 4.77 9.90
C HIS A 19 16.23 5.07 10.98
N SER A 20 16.03 6.34 11.24
CA SER A 20 14.85 6.89 11.91
C SER A 20 14.04 7.63 10.84
N GLY A 21 12.76 7.39 10.74
CA GLY A 21 11.96 8.14 9.77
C GLY A 21 10.53 7.63 9.63
N SER A 22 9.77 8.33 8.82
CA SER A 22 8.38 8.05 8.51
C SER A 22 8.19 6.68 7.84
N SER A 23 7.03 6.10 8.03
CA SER A 23 6.56 4.92 7.31
C SER A 23 6.25 5.21 5.83
N VAL A 24 6.04 6.48 5.48
CA VAL A 24 5.83 6.93 4.09
C VAL A 24 7.19 7.06 3.40
N SER A 25 7.37 6.38 2.28
CA SER A 25 8.56 6.49 1.43
C SER A 25 8.24 7.27 0.15
N VAL A 26 9.27 7.86 -0.43
CA VAL A 26 9.22 8.56 -1.72
C VAL A 26 10.22 7.91 -2.67
N ALA A 27 10.02 8.06 -3.97
CA ALA A 27 10.99 7.60 -4.95
C ALA A 27 12.33 8.33 -4.73
N GLY A 28 13.43 7.57 -4.73
CA GLY A 28 14.77 8.12 -4.45
C GLY A 28 15.06 8.37 -2.96
N ASP A 29 14.24 7.87 -2.04
CA ASP A 29 14.51 7.92 -0.60
C ASP A 29 15.89 7.34 -0.30
N SER A 30 16.74 8.13 0.37
CA SER A 30 18.14 7.76 0.68
C SER A 30 18.29 6.51 1.55
N ARG A 31 17.21 6.09 2.20
CA ARG A 31 17.17 4.84 2.97
C ARG A 31 17.14 3.60 2.09
N ILE A 32 16.69 3.73 0.83
CA ILE A 32 16.56 2.61 -0.11
C ILE A 32 17.95 2.30 -0.69
N THR A 33 18.37 1.04 -0.58
CA THR A 33 19.65 0.62 -1.18
C THR A 33 19.50 0.49 -2.70
N PRO A 34 20.58 0.62 -3.51
CA PRO A 34 20.51 0.44 -4.96
C PRO A 34 19.94 -0.92 -5.38
N PHE A 35 20.26 -1.98 -4.65
CA PHE A 35 19.68 -3.31 -4.84
C PHE A 35 18.22 -3.34 -4.39
N GLY A 36 17.92 -2.72 -3.25
CA GLY A 36 16.57 -2.59 -2.72
C GLY A 36 15.62 -1.86 -3.67
N ALA A 37 16.10 -0.83 -4.38
CA ALA A 37 15.31 -0.13 -5.39
C ALA A 37 14.85 -1.08 -6.53
N LYS A 38 15.74 -1.98 -6.99
CA LYS A 38 15.38 -3.00 -7.98
C LYS A 38 14.35 -3.99 -7.43
N LEU A 39 14.52 -4.46 -6.18
CA LEU A 39 13.56 -5.36 -5.54
C LEU A 39 12.17 -4.72 -5.45
N ARG A 40 12.09 -3.46 -5.02
CA ARG A 40 10.83 -2.70 -4.91
C ARG A 40 10.18 -2.46 -6.26
N HIS A 41 10.97 -2.08 -7.29
CA HIS A 41 10.45 -1.85 -8.63
C HIS A 41 9.74 -3.08 -9.20
N TYR A 42 10.31 -4.27 -9.01
CA TYR A 42 9.72 -5.53 -9.46
C TYR A 42 8.82 -6.20 -8.42
N LYS A 43 8.57 -5.56 -7.25
CA LYS A 43 7.80 -6.12 -6.12
C LYS A 43 8.33 -7.46 -5.60
N ILE A 44 9.60 -7.75 -5.84
CA ILE A 44 10.27 -8.99 -5.37
C ILE A 44 10.47 -8.96 -3.86
N ASP A 45 10.61 -7.77 -3.27
CA ASP A 45 10.73 -7.59 -1.82
C ASP A 45 9.51 -8.09 -1.04
N GLU A 46 8.36 -8.22 -1.68
CA GLU A 46 7.11 -8.70 -1.09
C GLU A 46 6.88 -10.21 -1.28
N LEU A 47 7.75 -10.94 -2.00
CA LEU A 47 7.61 -12.40 -2.17
C LEU A 47 7.55 -13.19 -0.85
N PRO A 48 8.25 -12.82 0.24
CA PRO A 48 8.11 -13.52 1.52
C PRO A 48 6.70 -13.41 2.14
N GLU A 49 5.84 -12.47 1.71
CA GLU A 49 4.44 -12.39 2.15
C GLU A 49 3.63 -13.65 1.73
N LEU A 50 4.10 -14.40 0.72
CA LEU A 50 3.52 -15.71 0.38
C LEU A 50 3.59 -16.68 1.56
N TRP A 51 4.61 -16.60 2.39
CA TRP A 51 4.68 -17.35 3.64
C TRP A 51 3.59 -16.90 4.62
N ASP A 52 3.34 -15.59 4.71
CA ASP A 52 2.27 -15.06 5.57
C ASP A 52 0.88 -15.49 5.08
N VAL A 53 0.71 -15.67 3.76
CA VAL A 53 -0.52 -16.27 3.21
C VAL A 53 -0.64 -17.74 3.60
N LEU A 54 0.45 -18.51 3.47
CA LEU A 54 0.46 -19.94 3.78
C LEU A 54 0.11 -20.22 5.25
N ILE A 55 0.65 -19.43 6.18
CA ILE A 55 0.36 -19.57 7.62
C ILE A 55 -0.95 -18.88 8.06
N GLY A 56 -1.68 -18.23 7.13
CA GLY A 56 -3.00 -17.67 7.36
C GLY A 56 -3.04 -16.27 7.97
N ASN A 57 -1.91 -15.57 8.07
CA ASN A 57 -1.85 -14.16 8.49
C ASN A 57 -2.36 -13.22 7.40
N MET A 58 -2.12 -13.56 6.14
CA MET A 58 -2.49 -12.80 4.97
C MET A 58 -3.39 -13.60 4.01
N SER A 59 -3.90 -12.94 2.99
CA SER A 59 -4.58 -13.49 1.83
C SER A 59 -3.85 -13.07 0.55
N PHE A 60 -4.16 -13.66 -0.59
CA PHE A 60 -3.68 -13.14 -1.88
C PHE A 60 -4.26 -11.76 -2.17
N VAL A 61 -5.58 -11.62 -2.00
CA VAL A 61 -6.30 -10.36 -2.26
C VAL A 61 -6.87 -9.81 -0.95
N GLY A 62 -6.67 -8.53 -0.73
CA GLY A 62 -7.13 -7.81 0.46
C GLY A 62 -6.46 -6.45 0.62
N PRO A 63 -6.80 -5.70 1.68
CA PRO A 63 -6.13 -4.45 2.00
C PRO A 63 -4.65 -4.70 2.30
N ARG A 64 -3.78 -3.78 1.86
CA ARG A 64 -2.36 -3.86 2.20
C ARG A 64 -2.18 -3.77 3.72
N PRO A 65 -1.25 -4.54 4.33
CA PRO A 65 -0.94 -4.41 5.74
C PRO A 65 -0.44 -3.00 6.08
N ASP A 66 -1.11 -2.35 7.01
CA ASP A 66 -0.69 -1.04 7.52
C ASP A 66 0.16 -1.18 8.79
N VAL A 67 1.02 -0.19 9.01
CA VAL A 67 1.69 0.00 10.29
C VAL A 67 0.71 0.57 11.33
N PRO A 68 0.95 0.41 12.65
CA PRO A 68 0.16 1.06 13.68
C PRO A 68 0.08 2.58 13.47
N GLY A 69 -1.10 3.14 13.71
CA GLY A 69 -1.37 4.57 13.53
C GLY A 69 -2.25 4.91 12.33
N TYR A 70 -2.61 3.92 11.52
CA TYR A 70 -3.49 4.05 10.36
C TYR A 70 -4.79 3.27 10.55
N ALA A 71 -4.84 2.00 10.16
CA ALA A 71 -6.06 1.19 10.22
C ALA A 71 -6.64 1.02 11.63
N ASP A 72 -5.81 1.05 12.65
CA ASP A 72 -6.21 1.00 14.06
C ASP A 72 -6.99 2.25 14.51
N LYS A 73 -6.83 3.37 13.82
CA LYS A 73 -7.54 4.64 14.10
C LYS A 73 -8.83 4.83 13.30
N LEU A 74 -9.13 3.92 12.39
CA LEU A 74 -10.36 4.00 11.60
C LEU A 74 -11.59 3.81 12.50
N GLU A 75 -12.65 4.56 12.20
CA GLU A 75 -13.91 4.56 12.95
C GLU A 75 -15.09 4.25 12.03
N GLY A 76 -16.23 3.92 12.63
CA GLY A 76 -17.47 3.66 11.90
C GLY A 76 -17.31 2.59 10.83
N ASP A 77 -17.87 2.87 9.67
CA ASP A 77 -17.88 1.97 8.50
C ASP A 77 -16.51 1.75 7.87
N ASP A 78 -15.55 2.64 8.09
CA ASP A 78 -14.18 2.50 7.59
C ASP A 78 -13.43 1.36 8.27
N ARG A 79 -13.84 0.96 9.48
CA ARG A 79 -13.31 -0.22 10.17
C ARG A 79 -13.62 -1.53 9.46
N ASP A 80 -14.51 -1.55 8.48
CA ASP A 80 -14.79 -2.73 7.68
C ASP A 80 -13.53 -3.29 7.00
N VAL A 81 -12.54 -2.44 6.72
CA VAL A 81 -11.20 -2.86 6.25
C VAL A 81 -10.58 -3.92 7.16
N LEU A 82 -10.75 -3.79 8.48
CA LEU A 82 -10.18 -4.71 9.46
C LEU A 82 -10.87 -6.08 9.52
N LYS A 83 -12.05 -6.23 8.91
CA LYS A 83 -12.73 -7.54 8.81
C LYS A 83 -12.07 -8.47 7.79
N LEU A 84 -11.26 -7.90 6.90
CA LEU A 84 -10.48 -8.63 5.90
C LEU A 84 -9.12 -9.07 6.46
N ARG A 85 -8.58 -10.17 5.92
CA ARG A 85 -7.15 -10.43 6.04
C ARG A 85 -6.39 -9.49 5.11
N PRO A 86 -5.24 -8.96 5.51
CA PRO A 86 -4.38 -8.20 4.61
C PRO A 86 -4.01 -9.02 3.37
N GLY A 87 -3.90 -8.35 2.23
CA GLY A 87 -3.57 -8.99 0.96
C GLY A 87 -2.21 -8.58 0.41
N ILE A 88 -1.62 -9.45 -0.42
CA ILE A 88 -0.45 -9.11 -1.25
C ILE A 88 -0.88 -8.12 -2.34
N THR A 89 -2.06 -8.35 -2.92
CA THR A 89 -2.67 -7.46 -3.89
C THR A 89 -4.10 -7.09 -3.47
N GLY A 90 -4.71 -6.18 -4.20
CA GLY A 90 -6.07 -5.72 -3.99
C GLY A 90 -6.35 -4.45 -4.76
N PRO A 91 -7.59 -3.93 -4.73
CA PRO A 91 -7.97 -2.77 -5.55
C PRO A 91 -7.13 -1.53 -5.22
N ALA A 92 -6.88 -1.25 -3.95
CA ALA A 92 -6.04 -0.15 -3.53
C ALA A 92 -4.57 -0.35 -3.94
N THR A 93 -4.05 -1.59 -3.84
CA THR A 93 -2.67 -1.91 -4.26
C THR A 93 -2.47 -1.75 -5.76
N LEU A 94 -3.47 -2.12 -6.58
CA LEU A 94 -3.42 -1.95 -8.02
C LEU A 94 -3.46 -0.47 -8.40
N LYS A 95 -4.39 0.31 -7.86
CA LYS A 95 -4.52 1.74 -8.14
C LYS A 95 -3.26 2.52 -7.75
N TYR A 96 -2.70 2.22 -6.61
CA TYR A 96 -1.52 2.90 -6.06
C TYR A 96 -0.22 2.10 -6.26
N ARG A 97 -0.13 1.36 -7.38
CA ARG A 97 1.06 0.55 -7.71
C ARG A 97 2.36 1.37 -7.76
N LEU A 98 2.27 2.61 -8.24
CA LEU A 98 3.36 3.57 -8.34
C LEU A 98 3.26 4.68 -7.29
N GLU A 99 2.83 4.33 -6.08
CA GLU A 99 2.60 5.29 -4.98
C GLU A 99 3.82 6.15 -4.68
N ASP A 100 5.01 5.55 -4.60
CA ASP A 100 6.25 6.28 -4.33
C ASP A 100 6.51 7.35 -5.42
N GLU A 101 6.20 7.07 -6.68
CA GLU A 101 6.33 8.01 -7.81
C GLU A 101 5.28 9.12 -7.73
N MET A 102 4.02 8.78 -7.49
CA MET A 102 2.92 9.73 -7.34
C MET A 102 3.20 10.73 -6.19
N ILE A 103 3.67 10.23 -5.06
CA ILE A 103 4.04 11.09 -3.91
C ILE A 103 5.20 12.01 -4.29
N SER A 104 6.23 11.47 -4.98
CA SER A 104 7.39 12.25 -5.39
C SER A 104 7.04 13.36 -6.37
N GLU A 105 6.18 13.10 -7.34
CA GLU A 105 5.66 14.10 -8.29
C GLU A 105 4.88 15.19 -7.57
N TYR A 106 4.01 14.81 -6.62
CA TYR A 106 3.26 15.78 -5.82
C TYR A 106 4.19 16.69 -5.00
N VAL A 107 5.19 16.10 -4.34
CA VAL A 107 6.19 16.86 -3.55
C VAL A 107 6.94 17.82 -4.45
N ALA A 108 7.45 17.38 -5.60
CA ALA A 108 8.17 18.21 -6.55
C ALA A 108 7.31 19.39 -7.03
N LYS A 109 6.02 19.13 -7.33
CA LYS A 109 5.07 20.17 -7.72
C LYS A 109 4.89 21.21 -6.61
N LYS A 110 4.67 20.77 -5.36
CA LYS A 110 4.49 21.67 -4.21
C LYS A 110 5.71 22.55 -3.95
N GLN A 111 6.91 21.98 -4.05
CA GLN A 111 8.15 22.72 -3.91
C GLN A 111 8.32 23.74 -5.04
N ALA A 112 7.95 23.40 -6.28
CA ALA A 112 7.95 24.35 -7.40
C ALA A 112 6.93 25.49 -7.23
N GLU A 113 5.81 25.23 -6.54
CA GLU A 113 4.81 26.24 -6.17
C GLU A 113 5.27 27.13 -4.98
N GLY A 114 6.46 26.87 -4.42
CA GLY A 114 7.05 27.66 -3.33
C GLY A 114 6.84 27.10 -1.92
N ASP A 115 6.33 25.89 -1.77
CA ASP A 115 6.24 25.22 -0.48
C ASP A 115 7.65 24.86 0.03
N LYS A 116 8.06 25.44 1.16
CA LYS A 116 9.39 25.26 1.76
C LYS A 116 9.46 24.21 2.84
N ARG A 117 8.35 23.52 3.09
CA ARG A 117 8.33 22.44 4.09
C ARG A 117 9.26 21.27 3.69
N PRO A 118 9.72 20.48 4.68
CA PRO A 118 10.47 19.27 4.38
C PRO A 118 9.68 18.33 3.46
N MET A 119 10.36 17.71 2.50
CA MET A 119 9.78 16.74 1.56
C MET A 119 8.92 15.69 2.26
N GLN A 120 9.38 15.17 3.40
CA GLN A 120 8.69 14.13 4.15
C GLN A 120 7.36 14.62 4.74
N GLU A 121 7.26 15.88 5.13
CA GLU A 121 6.03 16.47 5.65
C GLU A 121 4.97 16.59 4.54
N ILE A 122 5.37 17.11 3.38
CA ILE A 122 4.49 17.23 2.20
C ILE A 122 4.03 15.84 1.75
N ALA A 123 4.94 14.86 1.73
CA ALA A 123 4.64 13.48 1.36
C ALA A 123 3.63 12.84 2.32
N THR A 124 3.84 12.99 3.63
CA THR A 124 2.94 12.45 4.64
C THR A 124 1.57 13.11 4.57
N GLU A 125 1.51 14.43 4.40
CA GLU A 125 0.24 15.14 4.24
C GLU A 125 -0.56 14.65 3.03
N TYR A 126 0.09 14.44 1.90
CA TYR A 126 -0.56 13.92 0.68
C TYR A 126 -1.06 12.49 0.87
N ASN A 127 -0.23 11.65 1.50
CA ASN A 127 -0.65 10.29 1.85
C ASN A 127 -1.90 10.31 2.74
N ASP A 128 -1.88 11.08 3.83
CA ASP A 128 -2.91 11.04 4.86
C ASP A 128 -4.23 11.68 4.41
N LYS A 129 -4.15 12.73 3.57
CA LYS A 129 -5.35 13.48 3.13
C LYS A 129 -5.95 12.98 1.82
N VAL A 130 -5.17 12.33 0.96
CA VAL A 130 -5.60 11.95 -0.39
C VAL A 130 -5.52 10.45 -0.62
N ILE A 131 -4.32 9.86 -0.47
CA ILE A 131 -4.09 8.47 -0.84
C ILE A 131 -4.78 7.53 0.15
N TYR A 132 -4.54 7.70 1.43
CA TYR A 132 -5.03 6.77 2.45
C TYR A 132 -6.57 6.72 2.54
N PRO A 133 -7.30 7.85 2.55
CA PRO A 133 -8.76 7.80 2.53
C PRO A 133 -9.34 7.08 1.31
N ASP A 134 -8.73 7.24 0.13
CA ASP A 134 -9.17 6.53 -1.06
C ASP A 134 -8.85 5.04 -1.02
N LYS A 135 -7.69 4.65 -0.46
CA LYS A 135 -7.38 3.24 -0.17
C LYS A 135 -8.41 2.61 0.76
N VAL A 136 -8.80 3.32 1.82
CA VAL A 136 -9.85 2.85 2.75
C VAL A 136 -11.17 2.67 2.02
N ARG A 137 -11.61 3.66 1.23
CA ARG A 137 -12.82 3.59 0.40
C ARG A 137 -12.83 2.37 -0.50
N LEU A 138 -11.75 2.13 -1.25
CA LEU A 138 -11.63 1.00 -2.16
C LEU A 138 -11.67 -0.35 -1.42
N ASN A 139 -11.00 -0.44 -0.28
CA ASN A 139 -10.96 -1.65 0.53
C ASN A 139 -12.30 -1.94 1.22
N CYS A 140 -13.03 -0.90 1.68
CA CYS A 140 -14.38 -1.05 2.19
C CYS A 140 -15.37 -1.48 1.08
N TYR A 141 -15.22 -0.91 -0.11
CA TYR A 141 -16.01 -1.35 -1.26
C TYR A 141 -15.73 -2.82 -1.60
N TYR A 142 -14.45 -3.23 -1.58
CA TYR A 142 -14.06 -4.63 -1.81
C TYR A 142 -14.70 -5.56 -0.76
N TYR A 143 -14.68 -5.20 0.51
CA TYR A 143 -15.31 -5.98 1.56
C TYR A 143 -16.80 -6.20 1.31
N ARG A 144 -17.51 -5.15 0.88
CA ARG A 144 -18.97 -5.18 0.67
C ARG A 144 -19.38 -5.85 -0.65
N HIS A 145 -18.46 -5.91 -1.64
CA HIS A 145 -18.73 -6.41 -2.99
C HIS A 145 -17.75 -7.53 -3.38
N TYR A 146 -17.40 -8.37 -2.40
CA TYR A 146 -16.49 -9.48 -2.61
C TYR A 146 -16.92 -10.36 -3.77
N SER A 147 -15.97 -10.77 -4.62
CA SER A 147 -16.17 -11.72 -5.70
C SER A 147 -14.91 -12.52 -5.97
N PHE A 148 -15.01 -13.83 -5.93
CA PHE A 148 -13.90 -14.74 -6.24
C PHE A 148 -13.28 -14.46 -7.63
N TRP A 149 -14.13 -14.20 -8.64
CA TRP A 149 -13.63 -13.92 -9.98
C TRP A 149 -12.88 -12.59 -10.06
N LYS A 150 -13.28 -11.58 -9.28
CA LYS A 150 -12.54 -10.34 -9.15
C LYS A 150 -11.20 -10.53 -8.46
N ASP A 151 -11.10 -11.42 -7.50
CA ASP A 151 -9.81 -11.77 -6.89
C ASP A 151 -8.86 -12.37 -7.91
N ILE A 152 -9.33 -13.32 -8.72
CA ILE A 152 -8.53 -13.92 -9.79
C ILE A 152 -8.08 -12.85 -10.79
N GLU A 153 -8.97 -11.95 -11.20
CA GLU A 153 -8.65 -10.83 -12.10
C GLU A 153 -7.57 -9.92 -11.50
N MET A 154 -7.68 -9.57 -10.22
CA MET A 154 -6.68 -8.72 -9.52
C MET A 154 -5.32 -9.39 -9.37
N ILE A 155 -5.28 -10.71 -9.11
CA ILE A 155 -4.04 -11.49 -9.07
C ILE A 155 -3.34 -11.42 -10.44
N PHE A 156 -4.06 -11.71 -11.53
CA PHE A 156 -3.51 -11.63 -12.88
C PHE A 156 -3.08 -10.20 -13.25
N ALA A 157 -3.87 -9.17 -12.88
CA ALA A 157 -3.51 -7.79 -13.09
C ALA A 157 -2.21 -7.40 -12.40
N THR A 158 -1.99 -7.93 -11.19
CA THR A 158 -0.75 -7.70 -10.45
C THR A 158 0.47 -8.27 -11.17
N VAL A 159 0.34 -9.48 -11.71
CA VAL A 159 1.45 -10.17 -12.40
C VAL A 159 1.69 -9.61 -13.80
N LEU A 160 0.63 -9.36 -14.55
CA LEU A 160 0.69 -8.97 -15.97
C LEU A 160 0.67 -7.45 -16.19
N GLY A 161 0.30 -6.66 -15.18
CA GLY A 161 0.37 -5.20 -15.22
C GLY A 161 -0.77 -4.53 -15.97
N PHE A 162 -1.91 -5.19 -16.18
CA PHE A 162 -3.08 -4.55 -16.76
C PHE A 162 -4.00 -3.91 -15.70
N LYS A 163 -4.87 -3.02 -16.13
CA LYS A 163 -5.84 -2.36 -15.26
C LYS A 163 -7.14 -3.15 -15.13
N VAL A 164 -7.77 -3.07 -13.97
CA VAL A 164 -9.05 -3.70 -13.65
C VAL A 164 -10.10 -2.64 -13.41
N LYS A 165 -11.33 -2.86 -13.93
CA LYS A 165 -12.48 -2.01 -13.57
C LYS A 165 -13.04 -2.45 -12.22
N PHE A 166 -13.00 -1.53 -11.25
CA PHE A 166 -13.47 -1.78 -9.90
C PHE A 166 -14.04 -0.50 -9.26
N ALA A 167 -15.13 -0.61 -8.50
CA ALA A 167 -15.80 0.53 -7.84
C ALA A 167 -16.11 1.72 -8.78
N GLY A 168 -16.36 1.46 -10.08
CA GLY A 168 -16.65 2.49 -11.06
C GLY A 168 -15.45 3.18 -11.68
N GLU A 169 -14.23 2.75 -11.37
CA GLU A 169 -12.98 3.31 -11.88
C GLU A 169 -12.01 2.22 -12.36
N GLU A 170 -10.92 2.62 -13.00
CA GLU A 170 -9.77 1.74 -13.32
C GLU A 170 -8.77 1.76 -12.17
N VAL A 171 -8.42 0.57 -11.70
CA VAL A 171 -7.43 0.34 -10.64
C VAL A 171 -6.28 -0.50 -11.15
#